data_e6e3521c390fa40fcc3a410afa91f4f9
#
_entry.id   e6e3521c390fa40fcc3a410afa91f4f9
#
_cell.length_a   1.000
_cell.length_b   1.000
_cell.length_c   1.000
_cell.angle_alpha   90.00
_cell.angle_beta   90.00
_cell.angle_gamma   90.00
#
_symmetry.space_group_name_H-M   'P 1'
#
loop_
_entity.id
_entity.type
_entity.pdbx_description
1 polymer ?
#
loop_
_entity_poly.entity_id
_entity_poly.type
_entity_poly.pdbx_seq_one_letter_code
_entity_poly.pdbx_strand_id
1 'polypeptide(L)'
;MGTVGVSLTDAPACGFDAVNVTVSKIRIHRSSSASDTAAGWSDINLNPARKINLLDLNNGVLESLGETTLGAGHYTQVRLVLVPNTGGRLANSVVLTGSPTTEIPLDTPSAVQSGIKLIHEFNVQSNERTDLLLDFDACKSIVARGNGSFALQPVIRIIPFTLNGIRGVIGPAPLPSNANVVVSAQMGGEIVRSTVPNPQTGEFFLARLDPGNYDLVVAADGRATAVIKAVPIASPTSIVVASTAAQPITLPTSITHTVSGIVTLNPASTTETVAFVTAKQLVDSGVAVTVKARAADLNGNYSLTLPAQAPLFGSFGGGALPITLTAVQLAAGQYTIEASADGYVTQAVIQDLSSADAGLDFVLTP
;
A
#
# COMPACT_ATOMS: atom_id res chain seq x y z
N MET A 1 -2.52 -11.89 -33.30
CA MET A 1 -1.66 -11.28 -32.27
C MET A 1 -2.38 -10.10 -31.66
N GLY A 2 -2.27 -9.90 -30.34
CA GLY A 2 -2.72 -8.69 -29.67
C GLY A 2 -1.54 -7.99 -29.00
N THR A 3 -1.69 -6.74 -28.59
CA THR A 3 -0.66 -5.99 -27.89
C THR A 3 -0.92 -6.01 -26.39
N VAL A 4 0.11 -6.29 -25.58
CA VAL A 4 0.03 -6.18 -24.11
C VAL A 4 0.97 -5.08 -23.64
N GLY A 5 0.40 -4.05 -23.04
CA GLY A 5 1.13 -2.96 -22.36
C GLY A 5 1.22 -3.23 -20.86
N VAL A 6 2.33 -2.88 -20.24
CA VAL A 6 2.52 -3.01 -18.78
C VAL A 6 2.98 -1.68 -18.21
N SER A 7 2.30 -1.23 -17.17
CA SER A 7 2.66 -0.03 -16.41
C SER A 7 2.76 -0.34 -14.91
N LEU A 8 3.50 0.47 -14.18
CA LEU A 8 3.68 0.39 -12.74
C LEU A 8 3.05 1.61 -12.07
N THR A 9 2.43 1.41 -10.92
CA THR A 9 2.00 2.44 -9.98
C THR A 9 2.33 1.99 -8.57
N ASP A 10 2.21 2.87 -7.59
CA ASP A 10 2.49 2.54 -6.19
C ASP A 10 1.41 3.06 -5.24
N ALA A 11 1.32 2.40 -4.09
CA ALA A 11 0.67 2.88 -2.89
C ALA A 11 1.71 3.60 -2.01
N PRO A 12 1.29 4.55 -1.14
CA PRO A 12 2.21 5.41 -0.40
C PRO A 12 3.14 4.64 0.53
N ALA A 13 4.38 5.11 0.65
CA ALA A 13 5.37 4.57 1.55
C ALA A 13 5.19 5.05 2.99
N CYS A 14 5.61 4.19 3.92
CA CYS A 14 5.58 4.44 5.35
C CYS A 14 7.01 4.58 5.87
N GLY A 15 7.45 5.81 6.16
CA GLY A 15 8.74 6.08 6.79
C GLY A 15 9.95 6.09 5.82
N PHE A 16 9.68 6.24 4.52
CA PHE A 16 10.72 6.37 3.49
C PHE A 16 10.50 7.64 2.65
N ASP A 17 11.58 8.29 2.26
CA ASP A 17 11.59 9.38 1.28
C ASP A 17 11.75 8.86 -0.14
N ALA A 18 12.37 7.65 -0.30
CA ALA A 18 12.42 6.94 -1.57
C ALA A 18 12.49 5.43 -1.36
N VAL A 19 11.84 4.70 -2.28
CA VAL A 19 11.99 3.26 -2.46
C VAL A 19 12.32 3.01 -3.92
N ASN A 20 13.60 2.77 -4.20
CA ASN A 20 14.10 2.60 -5.55
C ASN A 20 14.17 1.14 -5.93
N VAL A 21 13.60 0.79 -7.07
CA VAL A 21 13.76 -0.53 -7.71
C VAL A 21 14.23 -0.34 -9.15
N THR A 22 15.12 -1.22 -9.62
CA THR A 22 15.57 -1.18 -11.02
C THR A 22 15.00 -2.35 -11.78
N VAL A 23 14.05 -2.06 -12.67
CA VAL A 23 13.38 -3.07 -13.49
C VAL A 23 14.19 -3.32 -14.76
N SER A 24 14.49 -4.59 -15.05
CA SER A 24 15.16 -5.02 -16.27
C SER A 24 14.22 -5.57 -17.32
N LYS A 25 13.18 -6.30 -16.90
CA LYS A 25 12.18 -6.87 -17.82
C LYS A 25 10.92 -7.33 -17.13
N ILE A 26 9.87 -7.47 -17.94
CA ILE A 26 8.62 -8.14 -17.58
C ILE A 26 8.57 -9.45 -18.37
N ARG A 27 8.12 -10.53 -17.74
CA ARG A 27 7.93 -11.83 -18.37
C ARG A 27 6.46 -12.25 -18.28
N ILE A 28 5.90 -12.79 -19.34
CA ILE A 28 4.49 -13.18 -19.42
C ILE A 28 4.40 -14.63 -19.87
N HIS A 29 3.56 -15.44 -19.21
CA HIS A 29 3.40 -16.87 -19.54
C HIS A 29 1.94 -17.33 -19.45
N ARG A 30 1.59 -18.36 -20.22
CA ARG A 30 0.23 -18.93 -20.24
C ARG A 30 -0.06 -19.83 -19.05
N SER A 31 0.96 -20.38 -18.40
CA SER A 31 0.81 -21.28 -17.24
C SER A 31 1.23 -20.59 -15.95
N SER A 32 0.37 -20.66 -14.94
CA SER A 32 0.65 -20.16 -13.58
C SER A 32 1.74 -20.95 -12.86
N SER A 33 2.03 -22.18 -13.29
CA SER A 33 3.07 -23.07 -12.72
C SER A 33 4.39 -23.04 -13.48
N ALA A 34 4.54 -22.22 -14.56
CA ALA A 34 5.77 -22.15 -15.32
C ALA A 34 6.97 -21.75 -14.44
N SER A 35 8.07 -22.53 -14.54
CA SER A 35 9.36 -22.19 -13.93
C SER A 35 9.99 -21.01 -14.67
N ASP A 36 11.05 -20.43 -14.13
CA ASP A 36 11.84 -19.35 -14.77
C ASP A 36 12.52 -19.79 -16.07
N THR A 37 12.84 -21.07 -16.19
CA THR A 37 13.47 -21.69 -17.36
C THR A 37 12.49 -22.38 -18.31
N ALA A 38 11.18 -22.37 -18.02
CA ALA A 38 10.18 -22.98 -18.89
C ALA A 38 10.17 -22.33 -20.28
N ALA A 39 9.86 -23.12 -21.29
CA ALA A 39 9.63 -22.59 -22.64
C ALA A 39 8.30 -21.82 -22.69
N GLY A 40 8.19 -20.84 -23.60
CA GLY A 40 6.95 -20.10 -23.85
C GLY A 40 6.82 -18.77 -23.10
N TRP A 41 7.87 -18.32 -22.44
CA TRP A 41 7.94 -16.94 -21.93
C TRP A 41 7.99 -15.93 -23.08
N SER A 42 7.25 -14.84 -22.91
CA SER A 42 7.34 -13.64 -23.73
C SER A 42 7.83 -12.50 -22.84
N ASP A 43 8.88 -11.82 -23.28
CA ASP A 43 9.56 -10.80 -22.47
C ASP A 43 9.35 -9.38 -23.05
N ILE A 44 9.11 -8.42 -22.17
CA ILE A 44 9.25 -6.97 -22.43
C ILE A 44 10.58 -6.57 -21.79
N ASN A 45 11.60 -6.27 -22.58
CA ASN A 45 12.92 -5.91 -22.09
C ASN A 45 13.04 -4.39 -21.99
N LEU A 46 13.46 -3.91 -20.81
CA LEU A 46 13.81 -2.50 -20.61
C LEU A 46 15.31 -2.33 -20.89
N ASN A 47 15.65 -1.67 -22.00
CA ASN A 47 17.02 -1.40 -22.38
C ASN A 47 17.23 0.10 -22.65
N PRO A 48 17.93 0.82 -21.75
CA PRO A 48 18.53 0.33 -20.50
C PRO A 48 17.49 -0.04 -19.44
N ALA A 49 17.89 -0.87 -18.47
CA ALA A 49 17.09 -1.13 -17.26
C ALA A 49 16.79 0.18 -16.53
N ARG A 50 15.63 0.31 -15.93
CA ARG A 50 15.10 1.57 -15.40
C ARG A 50 15.04 1.57 -13.89
N LYS A 51 15.76 2.50 -13.23
CA LYS A 51 15.64 2.76 -11.79
C LYS A 51 14.43 3.67 -11.57
N ILE A 52 13.50 3.23 -10.76
CA ILE A 52 12.21 3.87 -10.51
C ILE A 52 12.10 4.08 -9.01
N ASN A 53 11.81 5.31 -8.58
CA ASN A 53 11.36 5.57 -7.23
C ASN A 53 9.84 5.28 -7.17
N LEU A 54 9.45 4.25 -6.46
CA LEU A 54 8.04 3.85 -6.35
C LEU A 54 7.17 4.97 -5.78
N LEU A 55 7.71 5.76 -4.84
CA LEU A 55 6.95 6.81 -4.18
C LEU A 55 6.55 7.98 -5.09
N ASP A 56 7.20 8.12 -6.25
CA ASP A 56 6.82 9.10 -7.27
C ASP A 56 5.57 8.66 -8.05
N LEU A 57 5.14 7.40 -7.92
CA LEU A 57 4.02 6.80 -8.66
C LEU A 57 2.69 6.86 -7.91
N ASN A 58 2.60 7.68 -6.86
CA ASN A 58 1.36 7.90 -6.12
C ASN A 58 0.35 8.77 -6.92
N ASN A 59 -0.86 8.97 -6.37
CA ASN A 59 -1.91 9.80 -6.97
C ASN A 59 -2.27 9.44 -8.43
N GLY A 60 -2.14 8.17 -8.80
CA GLY A 60 -2.50 7.68 -10.13
C GLY A 60 -1.44 7.89 -11.20
N VAL A 61 -0.24 8.36 -10.82
CA VAL A 61 0.92 8.44 -11.73
C VAL A 61 1.32 7.03 -12.18
N LEU A 62 1.69 6.90 -13.44
CA LEU A 62 2.09 5.64 -14.04
C LEU A 62 3.49 5.74 -14.64
N GLU A 63 4.28 4.70 -14.41
CA GLU A 63 5.52 4.44 -15.15
C GLU A 63 5.28 3.32 -16.15
N SER A 64 5.37 3.62 -17.45
CA SER A 64 5.24 2.61 -18.49
C SER A 64 6.48 1.74 -18.54
N LEU A 65 6.32 0.42 -18.37
CA LEU A 65 7.39 -0.55 -18.46
C LEU A 65 7.57 -1.10 -19.89
N GLY A 66 6.70 -0.71 -20.82
CA GLY A 66 6.76 -1.10 -22.22
C GLY A 66 5.61 -1.99 -22.66
N GLU A 67 5.73 -2.49 -23.88
CA GLU A 67 4.71 -3.34 -24.50
C GLU A 67 5.32 -4.46 -25.36
N THR A 68 4.54 -5.51 -25.62
CA THR A 68 4.91 -6.61 -26.51
C THR A 68 3.68 -7.16 -27.22
N THR A 69 3.89 -7.85 -28.34
CA THR A 69 2.82 -8.56 -29.04
C THR A 69 2.76 -10.03 -28.59
N LEU A 70 1.57 -10.50 -28.24
CA LEU A 70 1.32 -11.87 -27.81
C LEU A 70 0.32 -12.57 -28.74
N GLY A 71 0.41 -13.88 -28.81
CA GLY A 71 -0.61 -14.73 -29.46
C GLY A 71 -1.94 -14.60 -28.72
N ALA A 72 -3.05 -14.51 -29.43
CA ALA A 72 -4.38 -14.55 -28.81
C ALA A 72 -4.52 -15.80 -27.92
N GLY A 73 -5.13 -15.63 -26.76
CA GLY A 73 -5.33 -16.69 -25.78
C GLY A 73 -5.27 -16.20 -24.34
N HIS A 74 -5.34 -17.18 -23.43
CA HIS A 74 -5.37 -16.99 -21.99
C HIS A 74 -3.96 -17.02 -21.40
N TYR A 75 -3.64 -16.09 -20.53
CA TYR A 75 -2.38 -15.93 -19.81
C TYR A 75 -2.65 -15.87 -18.31
N THR A 76 -1.75 -16.44 -17.50
CA THR A 76 -2.01 -16.61 -16.06
C THR A 76 -0.83 -16.21 -15.17
N GLN A 77 0.32 -15.85 -15.76
CA GLN A 77 1.50 -15.48 -14.99
C GLN A 77 2.22 -14.28 -15.61
N VAL A 78 2.53 -13.31 -14.76
CA VAL A 78 3.42 -12.19 -15.05
C VAL A 78 4.57 -12.22 -14.06
N ARG A 79 5.79 -11.86 -14.48
CA ARG A 79 6.94 -11.68 -13.60
C ARG A 79 7.59 -10.33 -13.81
N LEU A 80 7.91 -9.66 -12.72
CA LEU A 80 8.71 -8.44 -12.70
C LEU A 80 10.14 -8.81 -12.29
N VAL A 81 11.13 -8.58 -13.17
CA VAL A 81 12.53 -8.94 -12.93
C VAL A 81 13.34 -7.69 -12.63
N LEU A 82 14.03 -7.69 -11.49
CA LEU A 82 14.87 -6.59 -11.04
C LEU A 82 16.35 -6.83 -11.36
N VAL A 83 17.11 -5.74 -11.43
CA VAL A 83 18.57 -5.77 -11.54
C VAL A 83 19.19 -6.02 -10.15
N PRO A 84 20.20 -6.89 -10.00
CA PRO A 84 20.85 -7.10 -8.70
C PRO A 84 21.70 -5.88 -8.25
N ASN A 85 21.81 -5.72 -6.93
CA ASN A 85 22.83 -4.85 -6.35
C ASN A 85 24.19 -5.52 -6.49
N THR A 86 25.06 -5.02 -7.37
CA THR A 86 26.38 -5.59 -7.63
C THR A 86 27.44 -4.49 -7.80
N GLY A 87 28.68 -4.77 -7.41
CA GLY A 87 29.82 -3.89 -7.67
C GLY A 87 29.69 -2.50 -7.05
N GLY A 88 29.04 -2.38 -5.88
CA GLY A 88 28.84 -1.10 -5.19
C GLY A 88 27.72 -0.23 -5.79
N ARG A 89 27.04 -0.70 -6.86
CA ARG A 89 25.87 0.01 -7.44
C ARG A 89 24.62 -0.35 -6.67
N LEU A 90 23.91 0.68 -6.20
CA LEU A 90 22.59 0.55 -5.58
C LEU A 90 21.50 0.57 -6.65
N ALA A 91 21.28 -0.59 -7.29
CA ALA A 91 20.16 -0.78 -8.23
C ALA A 91 18.82 -0.72 -7.49
N ASN A 92 18.77 -1.29 -6.29
CA ASN A 92 17.60 -1.26 -5.42
C ASN A 92 18.02 -0.71 -4.05
N SER A 93 17.28 0.26 -3.54
CA SER A 93 17.64 0.97 -2.31
C SER A 93 16.43 1.60 -1.66
N VAL A 94 16.54 1.93 -0.38
CA VAL A 94 15.60 2.77 0.34
C VAL A 94 16.30 4.01 0.89
N VAL A 95 15.55 5.10 1.05
CA VAL A 95 15.96 6.33 1.72
C VAL A 95 15.01 6.57 2.88
N LEU A 96 15.51 6.61 4.10
CA LEU A 96 14.70 6.82 5.29
C LEU A 96 14.25 8.28 5.39
N THR A 97 13.04 8.49 5.86
CA THR A 97 12.54 9.83 6.19
C THR A 97 13.46 10.52 7.21
N GLY A 98 13.88 11.73 6.86
CA GLY A 98 14.84 12.50 7.66
C GLY A 98 16.32 12.22 7.36
N SER A 99 16.62 11.33 6.39
CA SER A 99 18.01 11.06 5.92
C SER A 99 18.08 11.08 4.39
N PRO A 100 17.66 12.17 3.72
CA PRO A 100 17.36 12.20 2.28
C PRO A 100 18.56 11.98 1.36
N THR A 101 19.78 12.01 1.88
CA THR A 101 21.01 11.84 1.10
C THR A 101 21.63 10.44 1.21
N THR A 102 21.08 9.56 2.05
CA THR A 102 21.65 8.24 2.31
C THR A 102 20.78 7.15 1.72
N GLU A 103 21.23 6.55 0.62
CA GLU A 103 20.62 5.33 0.08
C GLU A 103 21.15 4.11 0.86
N ILE A 104 20.24 3.28 1.38
CA ILE A 104 20.53 2.01 2.04
C ILE A 104 20.20 0.90 1.05
N PRO A 105 21.09 -0.10 0.84
CA PRO A 105 20.82 -1.23 -0.05
C PRO A 105 19.54 -1.96 0.33
N LEU A 106 18.69 -2.26 -0.65
CA LEU A 106 17.53 -3.13 -0.51
C LEU A 106 17.87 -4.52 -1.05
N ASP A 107 17.78 -5.52 -0.20
CA ASP A 107 18.05 -6.91 -0.58
C ASP A 107 16.83 -7.50 -1.31
N THR A 108 17.08 -8.09 -2.50
CA THR A 108 16.01 -8.52 -3.43
C THR A 108 16.27 -9.90 -4.04
N PRO A 109 16.54 -10.96 -3.24
CA PRO A 109 17.05 -12.23 -3.76
C PRO A 109 16.13 -12.88 -4.79
N SER A 110 14.84 -13.02 -4.49
CA SER A 110 13.85 -13.68 -5.37
C SER A 110 13.56 -12.86 -6.62
N ALA A 111 13.49 -11.54 -6.49
CA ALA A 111 13.15 -10.62 -7.57
C ALA A 111 14.24 -10.57 -8.67
N VAL A 112 15.47 -10.86 -8.30
CA VAL A 112 16.63 -10.89 -9.20
C VAL A 112 16.78 -12.26 -9.90
N GLN A 113 16.58 -13.36 -9.18
CA GLN A 113 16.81 -14.71 -9.72
C GLN A 113 15.70 -15.15 -10.67
N SER A 114 14.48 -15.23 -10.17
CA SER A 114 13.32 -15.76 -10.92
C SER A 114 12.32 -14.68 -11.34
N GLY A 115 12.47 -13.48 -10.81
CA GLY A 115 11.49 -12.40 -10.88
C GLY A 115 10.37 -12.54 -9.84
N ILE A 116 9.75 -11.42 -9.51
CA ILE A 116 8.57 -11.37 -8.65
C ILE A 116 7.41 -11.99 -9.40
N LYS A 117 6.89 -13.10 -8.89
CA LYS A 117 5.83 -13.89 -9.52
C LYS A 117 4.46 -13.32 -9.17
N LEU A 118 3.70 -12.96 -10.19
CA LEU A 118 2.32 -12.49 -10.08
C LEU A 118 1.40 -13.48 -10.81
N ILE A 119 0.46 -14.06 -10.10
CA ILE A 119 -0.58 -14.91 -10.68
C ILE A 119 -1.79 -14.03 -10.95
N HIS A 120 -2.09 -13.83 -12.21
CA HIS A 120 -3.22 -13.04 -12.67
C HIS A 120 -3.69 -13.53 -14.02
N GLU A 121 -4.98 -13.78 -14.14
CA GLU A 121 -5.61 -14.27 -15.36
C GLU A 121 -6.05 -13.12 -16.25
N PHE A 122 -5.64 -13.13 -17.51
CA PHE A 122 -6.10 -12.19 -18.52
C PHE A 122 -6.13 -12.80 -19.91
N ASN A 123 -6.95 -12.24 -20.78
CA ASN A 123 -7.08 -12.68 -22.16
C ASN A 123 -6.48 -11.66 -23.11
N VAL A 124 -5.75 -12.15 -24.10
CA VAL A 124 -5.26 -11.38 -25.24
C VAL A 124 -6.12 -11.72 -26.44
N GLN A 125 -6.73 -10.72 -27.06
CA GLN A 125 -7.51 -10.87 -28.28
C GLN A 125 -6.70 -10.40 -29.48
N SER A 126 -7.02 -10.96 -30.67
CA SER A 126 -6.33 -10.55 -31.91
C SER A 126 -6.71 -9.13 -32.28
N ASN A 127 -5.69 -8.32 -32.59
CA ASN A 127 -5.80 -6.92 -32.98
C ASN A 127 -6.36 -6.00 -31.88
N GLU A 128 -6.36 -6.45 -30.62
CA GLU A 128 -6.74 -5.63 -29.47
C GLU A 128 -5.54 -5.35 -28.58
N ARG A 129 -5.67 -4.28 -27.77
CA ARG A 129 -4.73 -3.90 -26.73
C ARG A 129 -5.27 -4.32 -25.37
N THR A 130 -4.41 -4.98 -24.59
CA THR A 130 -4.66 -5.33 -23.18
C THR A 130 -3.61 -4.59 -22.34
N ASP A 131 -4.04 -3.73 -21.43
CA ASP A 131 -3.13 -3.02 -20.54
C ASP A 131 -3.19 -3.61 -19.14
N LEU A 132 -2.03 -3.95 -18.59
CA LEU A 132 -1.82 -4.46 -17.23
C LEU A 132 -1.20 -3.35 -16.39
N LEU A 133 -1.82 -3.05 -15.25
CA LEU A 133 -1.28 -2.11 -14.29
C LEU A 133 -0.84 -2.85 -13.04
N LEU A 134 0.46 -2.83 -12.77
CA LEU A 134 1.06 -3.40 -11.58
C LEU A 134 1.04 -2.34 -10.46
N ASP A 135 0.30 -2.62 -9.40
CA ASP A 135 0.22 -1.78 -8.21
C ASP A 135 1.17 -2.34 -7.14
N PHE A 136 2.24 -1.62 -6.88
CA PHE A 136 3.28 -2.00 -5.92
C PHE A 136 2.98 -1.34 -4.57
N ASP A 137 2.70 -2.11 -3.53
CA ASP A 137 2.52 -1.59 -2.18
C ASP A 137 3.88 -1.49 -1.47
N ALA A 138 4.57 -0.35 -1.61
CA ALA A 138 5.88 -0.16 -1.02
C ALA A 138 5.85 -0.24 0.51
N CYS A 139 4.78 0.18 1.17
CA CYS A 139 4.60 0.09 2.63
C CYS A 139 4.66 -1.33 3.16
N LYS A 140 4.02 -2.26 2.46
CA LYS A 140 3.97 -3.67 2.84
C LYS A 140 5.15 -4.47 2.32
N SER A 141 5.86 -3.93 1.34
CA SER A 141 6.92 -4.64 0.63
C SER A 141 8.30 -4.48 1.26
N ILE A 142 8.52 -3.47 2.11
CA ILE A 142 9.82 -3.22 2.72
C ILE A 142 9.85 -3.71 4.15
N VAL A 143 10.74 -4.65 4.44
CA VAL A 143 10.92 -5.27 5.76
C VAL A 143 12.27 -4.86 6.34
N ALA A 144 12.25 -4.27 7.53
CA ALA A 144 13.46 -3.96 8.28
C ALA A 144 14.07 -5.26 8.84
N ARG A 145 15.40 -5.35 8.79
CA ARG A 145 16.16 -6.41 9.46
C ARG A 145 16.82 -5.87 10.73
N GLY A 146 17.00 -6.71 11.74
CA GLY A 146 17.55 -6.32 13.04
C GLY A 146 18.95 -5.70 13.03
N ASN A 147 19.68 -5.77 11.90
CA ASN A 147 21.00 -5.17 11.69
C ASN A 147 20.97 -3.81 10.96
N GLY A 148 19.78 -3.19 10.82
CA GLY A 148 19.61 -1.93 10.11
C GLY A 148 19.60 -2.04 8.58
N SER A 149 19.57 -3.25 8.01
CA SER A 149 19.37 -3.49 6.59
C SER A 149 17.88 -3.69 6.24
N PHE A 150 17.54 -3.69 4.95
CA PHE A 150 16.19 -3.85 4.46
C PHE A 150 16.10 -4.96 3.43
N ALA A 151 14.97 -5.68 3.43
CA ALA A 151 14.64 -6.71 2.45
C ALA A 151 13.37 -6.35 1.71
N LEU A 152 13.29 -6.71 0.44
CA LEU A 152 12.08 -6.60 -0.38
C LEU A 152 11.29 -7.92 -0.29
N GLN A 153 10.10 -7.84 0.29
CA GLN A 153 9.06 -8.87 0.20
C GLN A 153 7.89 -8.29 -0.58
N PRO A 154 7.90 -8.43 -1.90
CA PRO A 154 7.04 -7.61 -2.75
C PRO A 154 5.56 -7.97 -2.62
N VAL A 155 4.74 -7.00 -2.29
CA VAL A 155 3.28 -7.04 -2.35
C VAL A 155 2.85 -6.25 -3.57
N ILE A 156 2.47 -6.96 -4.65
CA ILE A 156 2.08 -6.37 -5.92
C ILE A 156 0.74 -6.96 -6.37
N ARG A 157 -0.16 -6.11 -6.85
CA ARG A 157 -1.45 -6.50 -7.42
C ARG A 157 -1.52 -6.03 -8.87
N ILE A 158 -2.30 -6.74 -9.70
CA ILE A 158 -2.69 -6.26 -11.02
C ILE A 158 -4.09 -5.67 -10.90
N ILE A 159 -4.25 -4.41 -11.33
CA ILE A 159 -5.46 -3.62 -11.13
C ILE A 159 -5.99 -3.08 -12.46
N PRO A 160 -7.28 -2.65 -12.52
CA PRO A 160 -7.87 -2.07 -13.73
C PRO A 160 -7.11 -0.85 -14.24
N PHE A 161 -6.97 -0.72 -15.56
CA PHE A 161 -6.28 0.42 -16.18
C PHE A 161 -7.16 1.67 -16.28
N THR A 162 -8.47 1.54 -16.14
CA THR A 162 -9.43 2.66 -16.24
C THR A 162 -9.22 3.70 -15.15
N LEU A 163 -9.36 4.98 -15.51
CA LEU A 163 -9.19 6.09 -14.57
C LEU A 163 -10.56 6.44 -13.94
N ASN A 164 -10.78 5.96 -12.74
CA ASN A 164 -11.87 6.33 -11.84
C ASN A 164 -11.31 6.52 -10.43
N GLY A 165 -12.12 6.93 -9.48
CA GLY A 165 -11.66 6.97 -8.09
C GLY A 165 -12.26 8.08 -7.25
N ILE A 166 -11.64 8.30 -6.08
CA ILE A 166 -12.03 9.32 -5.10
C ILE A 166 -10.94 10.38 -5.05
N ARG A 167 -11.31 11.64 -5.27
CA ARG A 167 -10.41 12.79 -5.13
C ARG A 167 -10.85 13.73 -4.03
N GLY A 168 -9.89 14.47 -3.49
CA GLY A 168 -10.17 15.48 -2.49
C GLY A 168 -8.94 16.30 -2.13
N VAL A 169 -9.09 17.10 -1.08
CA VAL A 169 -8.03 17.97 -0.55
C VAL A 169 -7.98 17.83 0.96
N ILE A 170 -6.77 17.66 1.49
CA ILE A 170 -6.47 17.68 2.92
C ILE A 170 -5.94 19.07 3.26
N GLY A 171 -6.39 19.65 4.36
CA GLY A 171 -5.97 20.97 4.76
C GLY A 171 -5.61 21.11 6.24
N PRO A 172 -5.05 22.28 6.61
CA PRO A 172 -4.58 23.34 5.72
C PRO A 172 -3.31 22.93 4.96
N ALA A 173 -3.18 23.36 3.70
CA ALA A 173 -1.96 23.22 2.91
C ALA A 173 -1.09 24.48 3.03
N PRO A 174 0.26 24.41 2.89
CA PRO A 174 1.04 23.18 2.71
C PRO A 174 0.99 22.27 3.93
N LEU A 175 1.02 20.95 3.67
CA LEU A 175 1.00 19.96 4.75
C LEU A 175 2.37 19.93 5.46
N PRO A 176 2.40 19.76 6.80
CA PRO A 176 3.67 19.63 7.51
C PRO A 176 4.46 18.42 7.00
N SER A 177 5.76 18.59 6.73
CA SER A 177 6.64 17.56 6.17
C SER A 177 6.76 16.30 7.05
N ASN A 178 6.49 16.41 8.34
CA ASN A 178 6.55 15.31 9.31
C ASN A 178 5.16 14.68 9.62
N ALA A 179 4.11 15.10 8.92
CA ALA A 179 2.76 14.62 9.22
C ALA A 179 2.45 13.23 8.65
N ASN A 180 3.25 12.71 7.71
CA ASN A 180 3.06 11.40 7.07
C ASN A 180 1.58 11.10 6.76
N VAL A 181 0.94 12.02 6.04
CA VAL A 181 -0.50 11.91 5.74
C VAL A 181 -0.74 10.78 4.74
N VAL A 182 -1.59 9.84 5.10
CA VAL A 182 -2.04 8.75 4.23
C VAL A 182 -3.55 8.84 4.06
N VAL A 183 -4.01 8.75 2.83
CA VAL A 183 -5.42 8.63 2.48
C VAL A 183 -5.67 7.24 1.93
N SER A 184 -6.70 6.55 2.42
CA SER A 184 -7.03 5.19 1.95
C SER A 184 -8.52 5.02 1.68
N ALA A 185 -8.82 4.23 0.66
CA ALA A 185 -10.15 3.66 0.41
C ALA A 185 -10.16 2.26 1.03
N GLN A 186 -11.09 2.00 1.93
CA GLN A 186 -11.20 0.74 2.65
C GLN A 186 -12.54 0.07 2.43
N MET A 187 -12.57 -1.26 2.50
CA MET A 187 -13.79 -2.06 2.53
C MET A 187 -13.71 -3.04 3.70
N GLY A 188 -14.67 -2.99 4.61
CA GLY A 188 -14.68 -3.85 5.79
C GLY A 188 -13.44 -3.68 6.69
N GLY A 189 -12.85 -2.49 6.71
CA GLY A 189 -11.64 -2.19 7.47
C GLY A 189 -10.32 -2.60 6.78
N GLU A 190 -10.38 -3.20 5.59
CA GLU A 190 -9.19 -3.56 4.82
C GLU A 190 -8.86 -2.47 3.80
N ILE A 191 -7.59 -2.09 3.72
CA ILE A 191 -7.12 -1.10 2.74
C ILE A 191 -7.14 -1.72 1.35
N VAL A 192 -8.01 -1.19 0.47
CA VAL A 192 -8.08 -1.55 -0.95
C VAL A 192 -7.10 -0.72 -1.76
N ARG A 193 -7.04 0.58 -1.47
CA ARG A 193 -6.17 1.56 -2.13
C ARG A 193 -5.73 2.62 -1.15
N SER A 194 -4.50 3.09 -1.29
CA SER A 194 -4.00 4.22 -0.52
C SER A 194 -3.16 5.16 -1.37
N THR A 195 -3.00 6.40 -0.91
CA THR A 195 -2.18 7.43 -1.57
C THR A 195 -1.69 8.46 -0.54
N VAL A 196 -0.66 9.21 -0.91
CA VAL A 196 -0.17 10.38 -0.15
C VAL A 196 -0.65 11.65 -0.84
N PRO A 197 -1.25 12.61 -0.14
CA PRO A 197 -1.61 13.90 -0.71
C PRO A 197 -0.38 14.67 -1.19
N ASN A 198 -0.56 15.49 -2.23
CA ASN A 198 0.45 16.46 -2.60
C ASN A 198 0.77 17.38 -1.40
N PRO A 199 2.01 17.49 -0.94
CA PRO A 199 2.31 18.25 0.28
C PRO A 199 2.09 19.76 0.13
N GLN A 200 2.15 20.31 -1.08
CA GLN A 200 1.97 21.75 -1.34
C GLN A 200 0.49 22.14 -1.48
N THR A 201 -0.33 21.27 -2.07
CA THR A 201 -1.74 21.58 -2.37
C THR A 201 -2.72 20.81 -1.49
N GLY A 202 -2.29 19.74 -0.83
CA GLY A 202 -3.14 18.82 -0.09
C GLY A 202 -4.00 17.91 -0.97
N GLU A 203 -3.90 18.02 -2.28
CA GLU A 203 -4.69 17.22 -3.24
C GLU A 203 -4.31 15.76 -3.18
N PHE A 204 -5.33 14.89 -3.23
CA PHE A 204 -5.14 13.44 -3.36
C PHE A 204 -6.08 12.85 -4.41
N PHE A 205 -5.69 11.69 -4.95
CA PHE A 205 -6.50 10.89 -5.82
C PHE A 205 -6.28 9.40 -5.58
N LEU A 206 -7.32 8.74 -5.06
CA LEU A 206 -7.38 7.28 -4.94
C LEU A 206 -7.91 6.72 -6.26
N ALA A 207 -6.99 6.44 -7.16
CA ALA A 207 -7.29 6.03 -8.52
C ALA A 207 -7.60 4.53 -8.64
N ARG A 208 -8.37 4.14 -9.67
CA ARG A 208 -8.59 2.76 -10.12
C ARG A 208 -9.19 1.86 -9.06
N LEU A 209 -10.31 2.31 -8.52
CA LEU A 209 -11.14 1.55 -7.60
C LEU A 209 -12.17 0.73 -8.39
N ASP A 210 -12.40 -0.51 -7.97
CA ASP A 210 -13.51 -1.29 -8.49
C ASP A 210 -14.86 -0.64 -8.09
N PRO A 211 -15.94 -0.84 -8.87
CA PRO A 211 -17.25 -0.37 -8.44
C PRO A 211 -17.63 -0.93 -7.06
N GLY A 212 -18.06 -0.05 -6.16
CA GLY A 212 -18.35 -0.41 -4.77
C GLY A 212 -18.50 0.79 -3.86
N ASN A 213 -18.77 0.55 -2.57
CA ASN A 213 -18.81 1.58 -1.55
C ASN A 213 -17.56 1.46 -0.67
N TYR A 214 -16.87 2.56 -0.49
CA TYR A 214 -15.61 2.61 0.25
C TYR A 214 -15.72 3.52 1.46
N ASP A 215 -15.04 3.16 2.53
CA ASP A 215 -14.77 4.08 3.63
C ASP A 215 -13.46 4.82 3.31
N LEU A 216 -13.57 6.14 3.12
CA LEU A 216 -12.41 7.01 2.90
C LEU A 216 -11.81 7.35 4.25
N VAL A 217 -10.57 6.93 4.48
CA VAL A 217 -9.87 7.13 5.75
C VAL A 217 -8.66 8.03 5.53
N VAL A 218 -8.53 9.05 6.35
CA VAL A 218 -7.36 9.94 6.38
C VAL A 218 -6.68 9.78 7.73
N ALA A 219 -5.45 9.29 7.72
CA ALA A 219 -4.58 9.15 8.87
C ALA A 219 -3.33 10.01 8.71
N ALA A 220 -2.85 10.60 9.80
CA ALA A 220 -1.63 11.38 9.81
C ALA A 220 -0.96 11.32 11.19
N ASP A 221 0.37 11.34 11.22
CA ASP A 221 1.12 11.32 12.48
C ASP A 221 0.79 12.56 13.32
N GLY A 222 0.49 12.34 14.61
CA GLY A 222 0.11 13.41 15.54
C GLY A 222 -1.25 14.06 15.27
N ARG A 223 -2.13 13.42 14.51
CA ARG A 223 -3.48 13.90 14.17
C ARG A 223 -4.53 12.84 14.44
N ALA A 224 -5.75 13.28 14.79
CA ALA A 224 -6.90 12.40 14.87
C ALA A 224 -7.27 11.88 13.46
N THR A 225 -7.67 10.61 13.37
CA THR A 225 -8.13 10.00 12.11
C THR A 225 -9.44 10.61 11.65
N ALA A 226 -9.65 10.80 10.35
CA ALA A 226 -10.96 11.16 9.78
C ALA A 226 -11.47 10.05 8.87
N VAL A 227 -12.77 9.76 8.96
CA VAL A 227 -13.45 8.71 8.22
C VAL A 227 -14.71 9.24 7.56
N ILE A 228 -14.83 9.04 6.25
CA ILE A 228 -16.05 9.31 5.47
C ILE A 228 -16.58 7.98 4.97
N LYS A 229 -17.69 7.52 5.54
CA LYS A 229 -18.33 6.24 5.23
C LYS A 229 -19.05 6.28 3.88
N ALA A 230 -19.05 5.13 3.20
CA ALA A 230 -19.88 4.80 2.05
C ALA A 230 -19.72 5.76 0.86
N VAL A 231 -18.49 6.09 0.49
CA VAL A 231 -18.16 6.83 -0.73
C VAL A 231 -18.35 5.90 -1.94
N PRO A 232 -19.32 6.17 -2.86
CA PRO A 232 -19.67 5.23 -3.91
C PRO A 232 -18.80 5.40 -5.15
N ILE A 233 -18.27 4.31 -5.68
CA ILE A 233 -17.75 4.21 -7.05
C ILE A 233 -18.79 3.46 -7.87
N ALA A 234 -19.60 4.17 -8.63
CA ALA A 234 -20.76 3.60 -9.33
C ALA A 234 -20.36 2.84 -10.61
N SER A 235 -19.23 3.19 -11.23
CA SER A 235 -18.77 2.58 -12.49
C SER A 235 -17.25 2.70 -12.65
N PRO A 236 -16.63 1.97 -13.59
CA PRO A 236 -15.20 2.07 -13.89
C PRO A 236 -14.72 3.46 -14.35
N THR A 237 -15.62 4.40 -14.63
CA THR A 237 -15.28 5.78 -15.04
C THR A 237 -15.75 6.83 -14.03
N SER A 238 -16.29 6.43 -12.88
CA SER A 238 -16.81 7.34 -11.86
C SER A 238 -15.66 8.06 -11.14
N ILE A 239 -15.73 9.39 -11.06
CA ILE A 239 -14.86 10.19 -10.19
C ILE A 239 -15.72 10.88 -9.13
N VAL A 240 -15.45 10.57 -7.87
CA VAL A 240 -16.15 11.12 -6.71
C VAL A 240 -15.30 12.19 -6.04
N VAL A 241 -15.90 13.32 -5.69
CA VAL A 241 -15.24 14.41 -4.97
C VAL A 241 -15.62 14.34 -3.50
N ALA A 242 -14.65 14.06 -2.61
CA ALA A 242 -14.87 13.99 -1.18
C ALA A 242 -14.61 15.31 -0.45
N SER A 243 -13.79 16.20 -1.03
CA SER A 243 -13.48 17.54 -0.52
C SER A 243 -12.89 18.41 -1.61
N THR A 244 -12.78 19.72 -1.35
CA THR A 244 -12.20 20.71 -2.27
C THR A 244 -11.19 21.60 -1.54
N ALA A 245 -10.42 22.40 -2.27
CA ALA A 245 -9.51 23.37 -1.67
C ALA A 245 -10.25 24.45 -0.81
N ALA A 246 -11.47 24.80 -1.19
CA ALA A 246 -12.30 25.71 -0.39
C ALA A 246 -12.92 25.05 0.84
N GLN A 247 -13.03 23.73 0.86
CA GLN A 247 -13.64 22.92 1.90
C GLN A 247 -12.82 21.63 2.09
N PRO A 248 -11.56 21.75 2.59
CA PRO A 248 -10.67 20.60 2.75
C PRO A 248 -11.07 19.75 3.96
N ILE A 249 -10.67 18.48 3.96
CA ILE A 249 -10.71 17.64 5.14
C ILE A 249 -9.59 18.10 6.08
N THR A 250 -9.95 18.47 7.32
CA THR A 250 -9.00 18.93 8.35
C THR A 250 -8.93 17.92 9.47
N LEU A 251 -7.70 17.64 9.95
CA LEU A 251 -7.44 16.72 11.03
C LEU A 251 -7.00 17.50 12.28
N PRO A 252 -7.73 17.40 13.41
CA PRO A 252 -7.30 17.98 14.69
C PRO A 252 -5.96 17.37 15.15
N THR A 253 -5.17 18.14 15.88
CA THR A 253 -3.95 17.62 16.53
C THR A 253 -4.33 16.57 17.58
N SER A 254 -3.48 15.57 17.75
CA SER A 254 -3.61 14.51 18.73
C SER A 254 -2.29 14.28 19.45
N ILE A 255 -2.33 14.07 20.76
CA ILE A 255 -1.25 13.35 21.43
C ILE A 255 -1.22 11.90 20.87
N THR A 256 -0.09 11.26 20.97
CA THR A 256 0.08 9.89 20.48
C THR A 256 0.62 8.98 21.56
N HIS A 257 0.19 7.73 21.53
CA HIS A 257 0.76 6.67 22.32
C HIS A 257 1.22 5.52 21.42
N THR A 258 2.16 4.74 21.92
CA THR A 258 2.78 3.65 21.16
C THR A 258 2.35 2.30 21.72
N VAL A 259 1.92 1.39 20.85
CA VAL A 259 1.84 -0.03 21.15
C VAL A 259 3.01 -0.73 20.48
N SER A 260 3.74 -1.54 21.24
CA SER A 260 4.91 -2.29 20.75
C SER A 260 5.01 -3.67 21.38
N GLY A 261 5.68 -4.59 20.72
CA GLY A 261 5.86 -5.95 21.22
C GLY A 261 6.51 -6.84 20.17
N ILE A 262 6.35 -8.15 20.36
CA ILE A 262 6.91 -9.19 19.51
C ILE A 262 5.79 -10.09 18.99
N VAL A 263 5.80 -10.38 17.68
CA VAL A 263 4.98 -11.43 17.07
C VAL A 263 5.82 -12.69 16.92
N THR A 264 5.45 -13.74 17.61
CA THR A 264 6.10 -15.06 17.55
C THR A 264 5.25 -16.01 16.71
N LEU A 265 5.86 -16.67 15.73
CA LEU A 265 5.22 -17.75 14.97
C LEU A 265 5.49 -19.10 15.66
N ASN A 266 4.44 -19.86 16.01
CA ASN A 266 4.57 -21.14 16.71
C ASN A 266 3.70 -22.23 16.08
N PRO A 267 4.27 -23.26 15.38
CA PRO A 267 5.72 -23.44 15.17
C PRO A 267 6.33 -22.33 14.31
N ALA A 268 7.64 -22.14 14.44
CA ALA A 268 8.35 -21.20 13.58
C ALA A 268 8.17 -21.59 12.10
N SER A 269 7.99 -20.60 11.24
CA SER A 269 7.90 -20.85 9.79
C SER A 269 9.19 -21.45 9.25
N THR A 270 9.06 -22.40 8.33
CA THR A 270 10.19 -22.98 7.58
C THR A 270 10.57 -22.14 6.35
N THR A 271 9.77 -21.12 6.04
CA THR A 271 10.00 -20.13 4.97
C THR A 271 10.12 -18.74 5.61
N GLU A 272 10.68 -17.77 4.89
CA GLU A 272 10.68 -16.37 5.33
C GLU A 272 9.24 -15.82 5.32
N THR A 273 8.53 -16.02 6.42
CA THR A 273 7.17 -15.50 6.62
C THR A 273 7.25 -14.25 7.48
N VAL A 274 6.68 -13.15 6.98
CA VAL A 274 6.60 -11.89 7.71
C VAL A 274 5.24 -11.75 8.37
N ALA A 275 5.24 -11.37 9.64
CA ALA A 275 4.04 -10.99 10.34
C ALA A 275 3.71 -9.52 10.07
N PHE A 276 2.43 -9.21 9.96
CA PHE A 276 1.91 -7.84 9.86
C PHE A 276 1.13 -7.52 11.12
N VAL A 277 1.32 -6.29 11.62
CA VAL A 277 0.53 -5.77 12.74
C VAL A 277 -0.26 -4.57 12.26
N THR A 278 -1.57 -4.61 12.48
CA THR A 278 -2.54 -3.62 12.03
C THR A 278 -3.29 -3.06 13.22
N ALA A 279 -3.39 -1.74 13.31
CA ALA A 279 -4.24 -1.05 14.27
C ALA A 279 -5.55 -0.64 13.59
N LYS A 280 -6.66 -1.20 14.04
CA LYS A 280 -8.01 -0.85 13.58
C LYS A 280 -8.75 -0.08 14.66
N GLN A 281 -9.58 0.89 14.25
CA GLN A 281 -10.39 1.71 15.13
C GLN A 281 -11.87 1.56 14.77
N LEU A 282 -12.71 1.23 15.74
CA LEU A 282 -14.16 1.18 15.57
C LEU A 282 -14.71 2.61 15.67
N VAL A 283 -15.16 3.19 14.56
CA VAL A 283 -15.58 4.60 14.47
C VAL A 283 -17.10 4.80 14.49
N ASP A 284 -17.86 3.71 14.20
CA ASP A 284 -19.32 3.66 14.31
C ASP A 284 -19.75 2.21 14.49
N SER A 285 -21.02 1.96 14.84
CA SER A 285 -21.54 0.58 14.97
C SER A 285 -21.33 -0.21 13.66
N GLY A 286 -20.42 -1.17 13.69
CA GLY A 286 -20.06 -2.00 12.54
C GLY A 286 -19.10 -1.36 11.54
N VAL A 287 -18.52 -0.17 11.80
CA VAL A 287 -17.48 0.43 10.96
C VAL A 287 -16.16 0.42 11.71
N ALA A 288 -15.33 -0.56 11.42
CA ALA A 288 -13.94 -0.60 11.84
C ALA A 288 -13.05 -0.21 10.66
N VAL A 289 -12.05 0.65 10.88
CA VAL A 289 -11.12 1.11 9.85
C VAL A 289 -9.69 0.87 10.27
N THR A 290 -8.83 0.51 9.31
CA THR A 290 -7.38 0.45 9.51
C THR A 290 -6.83 1.87 9.59
N VAL A 291 -6.19 2.20 10.72
CA VAL A 291 -5.52 3.48 10.94
C VAL A 291 -4.05 3.39 10.59
N LYS A 292 -3.41 2.29 10.97
CA LYS A 292 -1.99 2.05 10.67
C LYS A 292 -1.72 0.55 10.55
N ALA A 293 -0.86 0.19 9.62
CA ALA A 293 -0.38 -1.18 9.45
C ALA A 293 1.14 -1.16 9.24
N ARG A 294 1.84 -2.16 9.76
CA ARG A 294 3.29 -2.31 9.61
C ARG A 294 3.68 -3.79 9.60
N ALA A 295 4.66 -4.13 8.79
CA ALA A 295 5.35 -5.40 8.91
C ALA A 295 6.17 -5.42 10.20
N ALA A 296 6.16 -6.53 10.93
CA ALA A 296 7.15 -6.77 11.97
C ALA A 296 8.54 -6.97 11.33
N ASP A 297 9.60 -6.70 12.08
CA ASP A 297 10.96 -7.03 11.62
C ASP A 297 11.17 -8.56 11.60
N LEU A 298 12.32 -9.03 11.08
CA LEU A 298 12.60 -10.46 11.00
C LEU A 298 12.77 -11.16 12.36
N ASN A 299 12.84 -10.40 13.46
CA ASN A 299 12.83 -10.90 14.82
C ASN A 299 11.41 -10.86 15.42
N GLY A 300 10.41 -10.43 14.65
CA GLY A 300 9.03 -10.27 15.08
C GLY A 300 8.74 -8.97 15.81
N ASN A 301 9.69 -8.05 16.00
CA ASN A 301 9.44 -6.81 16.72
C ASN A 301 8.58 -5.85 15.89
N TYR A 302 7.65 -5.18 16.55
CA TYR A 302 6.82 -4.15 15.95
C TYR A 302 6.62 -2.95 16.88
N SER A 303 6.27 -1.81 16.30
CA SER A 303 5.92 -0.60 17.03
C SER A 303 4.97 0.25 16.18
N LEU A 304 3.82 0.60 16.72
CA LEU A 304 2.80 1.45 16.10
C LEU A 304 2.50 2.65 17.02
N THR A 305 2.83 3.85 16.57
CA THR A 305 2.45 5.09 17.24
C THR A 305 1.11 5.56 16.68
N LEU A 306 0.11 5.72 17.54
CA LEU A 306 -1.30 5.93 17.20
C LEU A 306 -1.87 7.16 17.91
N PRO A 307 -2.83 7.90 17.30
CA PRO A 307 -3.47 9.05 17.92
C PRO A 307 -4.38 8.62 19.09
N ALA A 308 -4.31 9.36 20.18
CA ALA A 308 -5.16 9.15 21.36
C ALA A 308 -6.50 9.92 21.31
N GLN A 309 -6.60 10.93 20.42
CA GLN A 309 -7.84 11.71 20.27
C GLN A 309 -8.93 10.92 19.55
N ALA A 310 -10.17 11.34 19.80
CA ALA A 310 -11.34 10.78 19.14
C ALA A 310 -11.26 10.92 17.61
N PRO A 311 -11.51 9.86 16.85
CA PRO A 311 -11.59 9.96 15.40
C PRO A 311 -12.80 10.80 14.97
N LEU A 312 -12.68 11.45 13.81
CA LEU A 312 -13.78 12.15 13.16
C LEU A 312 -14.52 11.19 12.23
N PHE A 313 -15.83 11.20 12.26
CA PHE A 313 -16.68 10.35 11.44
C PHE A 313 -17.81 11.12 10.78
N GLY A 314 -18.09 10.80 9.51
CA GLY A 314 -19.22 11.28 8.75
C GLY A 314 -19.57 10.32 7.62
N SER A 315 -20.76 10.52 7.02
CA SER A 315 -21.23 9.72 5.88
C SER A 315 -21.23 10.56 4.62
N PHE A 316 -20.97 9.90 3.47
CA PHE A 316 -21.05 10.53 2.16
C PHE A 316 -22.52 10.75 1.78
N GLY A 317 -23.03 11.96 1.99
CA GLY A 317 -24.44 12.34 1.78
C GLY A 317 -24.79 12.71 0.35
N GLY A 318 -24.37 11.91 -0.66
CA GLY A 318 -24.71 12.15 -2.07
C GLY A 318 -23.91 13.29 -2.72
N GLY A 319 -22.75 13.67 -2.19
CA GLY A 319 -21.83 14.64 -2.80
C GLY A 319 -22.02 16.09 -2.36
N ALA A 320 -22.87 16.36 -1.39
CA ALA A 320 -22.94 17.69 -0.76
C ALA A 320 -21.66 17.97 0.03
N LEU A 321 -21.01 19.10 -0.24
CA LEU A 321 -19.81 19.55 0.45
C LEU A 321 -20.09 20.82 1.28
N PRO A 322 -19.41 21.00 2.42
CA PRO A 322 -18.48 20.07 3.09
C PRO A 322 -19.21 18.86 3.71
N ILE A 323 -18.56 17.70 3.72
CA ILE A 323 -19.05 16.56 4.48
C ILE A 323 -18.84 16.86 5.96
N THR A 324 -19.92 16.81 6.75
CA THR A 324 -19.83 17.06 8.20
C THR A 324 -19.17 15.88 8.88
N LEU A 325 -18.07 16.15 9.58
CA LEU A 325 -17.32 15.17 10.39
C LEU A 325 -17.49 15.52 11.87
N THR A 326 -17.87 14.52 12.68
CA THR A 326 -18.08 14.66 14.12
C THR A 326 -17.16 13.73 14.90
N ALA A 327 -16.68 14.17 16.06
CA ALA A 327 -15.78 13.37 16.89
C ALA A 327 -16.54 12.22 17.58
N VAL A 328 -16.03 10.99 17.46
CA VAL A 328 -16.57 9.78 18.10
C VAL A 328 -15.85 9.54 19.42
N GLN A 329 -16.34 10.17 20.49
CA GLN A 329 -15.66 10.22 21.81
C GLN A 329 -15.38 8.83 22.40
N LEU A 330 -16.28 7.85 22.21
CA LEU A 330 -16.13 6.49 22.71
C LEU A 330 -15.01 5.70 22.03
N ALA A 331 -14.54 6.17 20.85
CA ALA A 331 -13.45 5.56 20.10
C ALA A 331 -12.08 6.22 20.38
N ALA A 332 -12.02 7.24 21.26
CA ALA A 332 -10.78 7.93 21.59
C ALA A 332 -9.75 6.95 22.19
N GLY A 333 -8.60 6.79 21.55
CA GLY A 333 -7.53 5.88 21.98
C GLY A 333 -7.87 4.39 21.95
N GLN A 334 -9.07 4.00 21.52
CA GLN A 334 -9.49 2.60 21.49
C GLN A 334 -9.14 1.96 20.14
N TYR A 335 -8.32 0.92 20.19
CA TYR A 335 -7.84 0.22 19.00
C TYR A 335 -8.03 -1.30 19.14
N THR A 336 -8.32 -1.97 18.05
CA THR A 336 -8.09 -3.39 17.89
C THR A 336 -6.74 -3.57 17.21
N ILE A 337 -5.79 -4.17 17.92
CA ILE A 337 -4.46 -4.51 17.37
C ILE A 337 -4.54 -5.93 16.87
N GLU A 338 -4.34 -6.13 15.57
CA GLU A 338 -4.36 -7.43 14.90
C GLU A 338 -2.94 -7.81 14.46
N ALA A 339 -2.54 -9.04 14.74
CA ALA A 339 -1.34 -9.64 14.18
C ALA A 339 -1.72 -10.79 13.25
N SER A 340 -1.15 -10.81 12.05
CA SER A 340 -1.40 -11.81 11.02
C SER A 340 -0.11 -12.24 10.33
N ALA A 341 -0.07 -13.47 9.84
CA ALA A 341 1.02 -14.01 9.01
C ALA A 341 0.46 -15.12 8.12
N ASP A 342 1.06 -15.32 6.95
CA ASP A 342 0.61 -16.35 6.00
C ASP A 342 0.75 -17.75 6.61
N GLY A 343 -0.36 -18.53 6.58
CA GLY A 343 -0.42 -19.87 7.15
C GLY A 343 -0.70 -19.91 8.66
N TYR A 344 -0.97 -18.77 9.29
CA TYR A 344 -1.28 -18.66 10.71
C TYR A 344 -2.64 -18.00 10.94
N VAL A 345 -3.26 -18.34 12.06
CA VAL A 345 -4.53 -17.73 12.48
C VAL A 345 -4.27 -16.32 12.99
N THR A 346 -4.96 -15.33 12.43
CA THR A 346 -4.91 -13.93 12.88
C THR A 346 -5.38 -13.80 14.32
N GLN A 347 -4.63 -13.09 15.15
CA GLN A 347 -5.02 -12.73 16.51
C GLN A 347 -5.34 -11.25 16.60
N ALA A 348 -6.33 -10.91 17.43
CA ALA A 348 -6.78 -9.53 17.64
C ALA A 348 -6.99 -9.27 19.13
N VAL A 349 -6.49 -8.12 19.61
CA VAL A 349 -6.61 -7.68 21.02
C VAL A 349 -7.06 -6.23 21.03
N ILE A 350 -8.06 -5.93 21.86
CA ILE A 350 -8.48 -4.54 22.11
C ILE A 350 -7.48 -3.89 23.06
N GLN A 351 -6.95 -2.73 22.66
CA GLN A 351 -5.97 -1.98 23.42
C GLN A 351 -6.43 -0.53 23.60
N ASP A 352 -6.41 -0.06 24.83
CA ASP A 352 -6.64 1.34 25.17
C ASP A 352 -5.31 2.11 25.18
N LEU A 353 -5.19 3.06 24.27
CA LEU A 353 -4.06 3.98 24.12
C LEU A 353 -4.50 5.44 24.37
N SER A 354 -5.55 5.66 25.14
CA SER A 354 -6.04 7.02 25.43
C SER A 354 -5.12 7.82 26.36
N SER A 355 -4.31 7.14 27.19
CA SER A 355 -3.55 7.79 28.27
C SER A 355 -2.09 7.32 28.41
N ALA A 356 -1.70 6.18 27.85
CA ALA A 356 -0.35 5.61 28.00
C ALA A 356 0.05 4.68 26.85
N ASP A 357 1.36 4.46 26.71
CA ASP A 357 1.93 3.45 25.86
C ASP A 357 1.60 2.05 26.38
N ALA A 358 1.59 1.05 25.48
CA ALA A 358 1.28 -0.33 25.81
C ALA A 358 2.30 -1.32 25.23
N GLY A 359 2.59 -2.38 25.98
CA GLY A 359 3.29 -3.57 25.50
C GLY A 359 2.29 -4.67 25.14
N LEU A 360 2.41 -5.29 23.98
CA LEU A 360 1.51 -6.34 23.53
C LEU A 360 2.26 -7.35 22.63
N ASP A 361 2.40 -8.58 23.12
CA ASP A 361 3.02 -9.67 22.37
C ASP A 361 1.95 -10.58 21.78
N PHE A 362 2.25 -11.16 20.59
CA PHE A 362 1.39 -12.14 19.92
C PHE A 362 2.12 -13.47 19.73
N VAL A 363 1.39 -14.57 19.84
CA VAL A 363 1.88 -15.90 19.46
C VAL A 363 0.90 -16.48 18.45
N LEU A 364 1.25 -16.42 17.18
CA LEU A 364 0.41 -16.91 16.08
C LEU A 364 0.62 -18.42 15.90
N THR A 365 -0.48 -19.16 15.80
CA THR A 365 -0.51 -20.61 15.53
C THR A 365 -1.23 -20.88 14.21
N PRO A 366 -0.89 -21.97 13.48
CA PRO A 366 -1.57 -22.36 12.23
C PRO A 366 -3.05 -22.62 12.38
#